data_e217544d9d1881d27826e55e4cc7e2b8
#
_entry.id   e217544d9d1881d27826e55e4cc7e2b8
#
_cell.length_a   1.000
_cell.length_b   1.000
_cell.length_c   1.000
_cell.angle_alpha   90.00
_cell.angle_beta   90.00
_cell.angle_gamma   90.00
#
_symmetry.space_group_name_H-M   'P 1'
#
loop_
_entity.id
_entity.type
_entity.pdbx_description
1 polymer ?
#
loop_
_entity_poly.entity_id
_entity_poly.type
_entity_poly.pdbx_seq_one_letter_code
_entity_poly.pdbx_strand_id
1 'polypeptide(L)'
;GPKAQKLVSESLLKRYFVHTITAINRIELFNGYLNFDVETDLGPIEFMMRWQGDKAHNYGMTGKMLIDSDENRYLIPDLQKLSEPERRLFVRFIYW
;
A
#
# COMPACT_ATOMS: atom_id res chain seq x y z
N GLY A 1 -16.16 -5.26 29.37
CA GLY A 1 -14.82 -5.23 29.94
C GLY A 1 -13.78 -4.74 28.97
N PRO A 2 -12.54 -4.68 29.39
CA PRO A 2 -11.47 -4.18 28.52
C PRO A 2 -11.39 -4.93 27.19
N LYS A 3 -11.67 -6.21 27.19
CA LYS A 3 -11.65 -7.01 25.97
C LYS A 3 -12.71 -6.57 24.98
N ALA A 4 -13.90 -6.26 25.46
CA ALA A 4 -14.98 -5.84 24.58
C ALA A 4 -14.67 -4.49 23.93
N GLN A 5 -14.18 -3.54 24.73
CA GLN A 5 -13.76 -2.25 24.20
C GLN A 5 -12.62 -2.40 23.20
N LYS A 6 -11.67 -3.27 23.52
CA LYS A 6 -10.54 -3.51 22.64
C LYS A 6 -10.98 -4.08 21.30
N LEU A 7 -11.94 -5.02 21.35
CA LEU A 7 -12.46 -5.62 20.12
C LEU A 7 -13.16 -4.58 19.25
N VAL A 8 -13.93 -3.69 19.87
CA VAL A 8 -14.62 -2.64 19.13
C VAL A 8 -13.60 -1.71 18.49
N SER A 9 -12.58 -1.31 19.25
CA SER A 9 -11.51 -0.47 18.73
C SER A 9 -10.77 -1.15 17.57
N GLU A 10 -10.47 -2.42 17.73
CA GLU A 10 -9.79 -3.17 16.67
C GLU A 10 -10.63 -3.26 15.40
N SER A 11 -11.94 -3.43 15.55
CA SER A 11 -12.85 -3.47 14.41
C SER A 11 -12.86 -2.15 13.66
N LEU A 12 -12.88 -1.04 14.36
CA LEU A 12 -12.82 0.28 13.76
C LEU A 12 -11.45 0.52 13.12
N LEU A 13 -10.38 0.11 13.77
CA LEU A 13 -9.03 0.27 13.25
C LEU A 13 -8.82 -0.52 11.97
N LYS A 14 -9.45 -1.68 11.84
CA LYS A 14 -9.34 -2.46 10.61
C LYS A 14 -9.85 -1.70 9.40
N ARG A 15 -10.88 -0.88 9.55
CA ARG A 15 -11.43 -0.09 8.45
C ARG A 15 -10.44 0.96 7.95
N TYR A 16 -9.57 1.43 8.83
CA TYR A 16 -8.63 2.49 8.52
C TYR A 16 -7.18 2.04 8.70
N PHE A 17 -6.97 0.74 8.72
CA PHE A 17 -5.64 0.21 8.94
C PHE A 17 -4.76 0.54 7.73
N VAL A 18 -3.58 1.09 8.01
CA VAL A 18 -2.61 1.45 6.99
C VAL A 18 -1.37 0.60 7.19
N HIS A 19 -1.00 -0.15 6.16
CA HIS A 19 0.23 -0.93 6.15
C HIS A 19 1.35 -0.06 5.59
N THR A 20 2.50 -0.06 6.24
CA THR A 20 3.66 0.67 5.73
C THR A 20 4.51 -0.26 4.87
N ILE A 21 4.65 0.06 3.60
CA ILE A 21 5.47 -0.71 2.67
C ILE A 21 6.94 -0.38 2.89
N THR A 22 7.74 -1.41 3.16
CA THR A 22 9.16 -1.26 3.39
C THR A 22 10.01 -1.70 2.21
N ALA A 23 9.46 -2.58 1.36
CA ALA A 23 10.15 -3.04 0.17
C ALA A 23 9.13 -3.51 -0.87
N ILE A 24 9.50 -3.47 -2.12
CA ILE A 24 8.65 -3.92 -3.23
C ILE A 24 9.35 -5.08 -3.92
N ASN A 25 8.72 -6.25 -3.92
CA ASN A 25 9.27 -7.43 -4.55
C ASN A 25 8.82 -7.57 -6.00
N ARG A 26 7.56 -7.26 -6.28
CA ARG A 26 7.00 -7.44 -7.61
C ARG A 26 5.79 -6.55 -7.82
N ILE A 27 5.63 -6.07 -9.06
CA ILE A 27 4.41 -5.39 -9.50
C ILE A 27 4.09 -5.95 -10.88
N GLU A 28 2.87 -6.45 -11.07
CA GLU A 28 2.41 -6.98 -12.34
C GLU A 28 1.09 -6.32 -12.74
N LEU A 29 0.97 -5.99 -14.01
CA LEU A 29 -0.27 -5.44 -14.56
C LEU A 29 -1.02 -6.55 -15.30
N PHE A 30 -2.29 -6.75 -14.92
CA PHE A 30 -3.14 -7.75 -15.56
C PHE A 30 -4.58 -7.28 -15.55
N ASN A 31 -5.19 -7.19 -16.73
CA ASN A 31 -6.60 -6.79 -16.87
C ASN A 31 -6.97 -5.49 -16.19
N GLY A 32 -6.07 -4.50 -16.22
CA GLY A 32 -6.33 -3.21 -15.58
C GLY A 32 -6.13 -3.18 -14.08
N TYR A 33 -5.61 -4.27 -13.51
CA TYR A 33 -5.26 -4.35 -12.10
C TYR A 33 -3.76 -4.49 -11.94
N LEU A 34 -3.25 -3.91 -10.87
CA LEU A 34 -1.85 -4.07 -10.48
C LEU A 34 -1.80 -5.04 -9.31
N ASN A 35 -1.01 -6.10 -9.47
CA ASN A 35 -0.72 -7.04 -8.38
C ASN A 35 0.60 -6.64 -7.75
N PHE A 36 0.55 -6.35 -6.45
CA PHE A 36 1.72 -5.97 -5.68
C PHE A 36 2.14 -7.09 -4.76
N ASP A 37 3.43 -7.40 -4.77
CA ASP A 37 4.05 -8.28 -3.80
C ASP A 37 5.07 -7.44 -3.05
N VAL A 38 4.79 -7.15 -1.80
CA VAL A 38 5.56 -6.18 -1.02
C VAL A 38 5.86 -6.70 0.38
N GLU A 39 6.90 -6.11 0.99
CA GLU A 39 7.16 -6.27 2.41
C GLU A 39 6.56 -5.09 3.15
N THR A 40 5.99 -5.35 4.30
CA THR A 40 5.43 -4.29 5.15
C THR A 40 5.97 -4.44 6.57
N ASP A 41 5.62 -3.45 7.40
CA ASP A 41 5.95 -3.49 8.82
C ASP A 41 5.31 -4.66 9.55
N LEU A 42 4.29 -5.30 8.95
CA LEU A 42 3.61 -6.47 9.52
C LEU A 42 3.95 -7.76 8.77
N GLY A 43 4.94 -7.73 7.88
CA GLY A 43 5.37 -8.89 7.11
C GLY A 43 5.02 -8.77 5.63
N PRO A 44 5.24 -9.85 4.87
CA PRO A 44 4.95 -9.83 3.43
C PRO A 44 3.45 -9.83 3.17
N ILE A 45 3.05 -9.02 2.20
CA ILE A 45 1.65 -8.88 1.79
C ILE A 45 1.57 -8.85 0.28
N GLU A 46 0.55 -9.51 -0.26
CA GLU A 46 0.19 -9.38 -1.65
C GLU A 46 -1.16 -8.68 -1.72
N PHE A 47 -1.29 -7.69 -2.58
CA PHE A 47 -2.56 -7.02 -2.78
C PHE A 47 -2.75 -6.65 -4.23
N MET A 48 -4.00 -6.41 -4.59
CA MET A 48 -4.41 -6.02 -5.94
C MET A 48 -5.11 -4.67 -5.87
N MET A 49 -4.74 -3.76 -6.76
CA MET A 49 -5.41 -2.47 -6.86
C MET A 49 -5.76 -2.18 -8.31
N ARG A 50 -6.78 -1.37 -8.53
CA ARG A 50 -7.09 -0.91 -9.87
C ARG A 50 -6.02 0.07 -10.33
N TRP A 51 -5.65 -0.04 -11.59
CA TRP A 51 -4.70 0.88 -12.19
C TRP A 51 -5.42 2.15 -12.61
N GLN A 52 -5.75 2.97 -11.61
CA GLN A 52 -6.48 4.22 -11.78
C GLN A 52 -5.85 5.30 -10.93
N GLY A 53 -5.92 6.54 -11.40
CA GLY A 53 -5.27 7.66 -10.72
C GLY A 53 -5.80 7.93 -9.32
N ASP A 54 -7.09 7.66 -9.08
CA ASP A 54 -7.70 7.89 -7.77
C ASP A 54 -7.35 6.83 -6.72
N LYS A 55 -6.60 5.80 -7.11
CA LYS A 55 -6.18 4.74 -6.18
C LYS A 55 -4.77 4.94 -5.65
N ALA A 56 -4.05 5.94 -6.13
CA ALA A 56 -2.72 6.28 -5.64
C ALA A 56 -2.67 7.79 -5.42
N HIS A 57 -2.29 8.17 -4.21
CA HIS A 57 -2.25 9.58 -3.82
C HIS A 57 -0.87 9.95 -3.29
N ASN A 58 -0.50 11.21 -3.45
CA ASN A 58 0.72 11.71 -2.85
C ASN A 58 0.58 11.76 -1.33
N TYR A 59 1.66 11.44 -0.66
CA TYR A 59 1.75 11.52 0.79
C TYR A 59 3.01 12.29 1.15
N GLY A 60 2.85 13.47 1.73
CA GLY A 60 3.99 14.32 1.97
C GLY A 60 4.65 14.73 0.66
N MET A 61 5.94 14.98 0.69
CA MET A 61 6.68 15.43 -0.49
C MET A 61 7.17 14.28 -1.38
N THR A 62 7.47 13.14 -0.78
CA THR A 62 8.12 12.04 -1.49
C THR A 62 7.43 10.70 -1.30
N GLY A 63 6.33 10.66 -0.58
CA GLY A 63 5.62 9.41 -0.31
C GLY A 63 4.44 9.19 -1.21
N LYS A 64 3.87 7.99 -1.10
CA LYS A 64 2.66 7.60 -1.82
C LYS A 64 1.76 6.79 -0.91
N MET A 65 0.46 6.92 -1.11
CA MET A 65 -0.54 6.07 -0.47
C MET A 65 -1.31 5.34 -1.55
N LEU A 66 -1.42 4.04 -1.42
CA LEU A 66 -2.11 3.19 -2.37
C LEU A 66 -3.37 2.63 -1.73
N ILE A 67 -4.42 2.46 -2.53
CA ILE A 67 -5.70 1.91 -2.07
C ILE A 67 -5.98 0.66 -2.91
N ASP A 68 -6.14 -0.48 -2.25
CA ASP A 68 -6.41 -1.73 -2.97
C ASP A 68 -7.90 -1.92 -3.26
N SER A 69 -8.24 -3.06 -3.86
CA SER A 69 -9.61 -3.36 -4.26
C SER A 69 -10.55 -3.52 -3.08
N ASP A 70 -10.03 -3.80 -1.90
CA ASP A 70 -10.80 -3.96 -0.67
C ASP A 70 -10.74 -2.70 0.20
N GLU A 71 -10.22 -1.61 -0.36
CA GLU A 71 -10.07 -0.31 0.31
C GLU A 71 -9.08 -0.32 1.46
N ASN A 72 -8.20 -1.29 1.50
CA ASN A 72 -7.05 -1.24 2.40
C ASN A 72 -6.04 -0.23 1.87
N ARG A 73 -5.35 0.42 2.79
CA ARG A 73 -4.39 1.45 2.45
C ARG A 73 -2.96 1.00 2.73
N TYR A 74 -2.08 1.37 1.82
CA TYR A 74 -0.67 1.00 1.90
C TYR A 74 0.14 2.27 1.71
N LEU A 75 1.05 2.52 2.64
CA LEU A 75 1.81 3.76 2.66
C LEU A 75 3.27 3.49 2.32
N ILE A 76 3.78 4.25 1.36
CA ILE A 76 5.22 4.35 1.13
C ILE A 76 5.61 5.73 1.63
N PRO A 77 6.22 5.83 2.83
CA PRO A 77 6.51 7.13 3.42
C PRO A 77 7.48 7.97 2.60
N ASP A 78 8.41 7.33 1.91
CA ASP A 78 9.43 8.02 1.14
C ASP A 78 9.92 7.10 0.02
N LEU A 79 9.56 7.43 -1.22
CA LEU A 79 9.99 6.68 -2.39
C LEU A 79 11.51 6.65 -2.54
N GLN A 80 12.19 7.67 -2.04
CA GLN A 80 13.65 7.76 -2.15
C GLN A 80 14.36 6.75 -1.26
N LYS A 81 13.67 6.20 -0.26
CA LYS A 81 14.24 5.16 0.59
C LYS A 81 14.17 3.78 -0.02
N LEU A 82 13.39 3.62 -1.07
CA LEU A 82 13.38 2.39 -1.83
C LEU A 82 14.67 2.28 -2.63
N SER A 83 15.10 1.05 -2.90
CA SER A 83 16.23 0.84 -3.80
C SER A 83 15.89 1.39 -5.19
N GLU A 84 16.91 1.65 -6.00
CA GLU A 84 16.68 2.16 -7.33
C GLU A 84 15.82 1.22 -8.19
N PRO A 85 16.08 -0.11 -8.20
CA PRO A 85 15.21 -1.02 -8.94
C PRO A 85 13.75 -0.99 -8.46
N GLU A 86 13.54 -0.91 -7.15
CA GLU A 86 12.19 -0.85 -6.59
C GLU A 86 11.48 0.45 -7.01
N ARG A 87 12.18 1.57 -6.94
CA ARG A 87 11.62 2.84 -7.35
C ARG A 87 11.28 2.86 -8.82
N ARG A 88 12.15 2.32 -9.67
CA ARG A 88 11.89 2.22 -11.10
C ARG A 88 10.67 1.36 -11.39
N LEU A 89 10.55 0.25 -10.69
CA LEU A 89 9.42 -0.64 -10.84
C LEU A 89 8.12 0.06 -10.45
N PHE A 90 8.15 0.80 -9.36
CA PHE A 90 6.98 1.51 -8.88
C PHE A 90 6.54 2.62 -9.85
N VAL A 91 7.47 3.49 -10.27
CA VAL A 91 7.10 4.62 -11.13
C VAL A 91 6.75 4.18 -12.55
N ARG A 92 7.09 2.97 -12.92
CA ARG A 92 6.70 2.41 -14.21
C ARG A 92 5.18 2.35 -14.35
N PHE A 93 4.50 2.04 -13.27
CA PHE A 93 3.04 1.89 -13.25
C PHE A 93 2.34 3.05 -12.59
N ILE A 94 2.92 3.63 -11.55
CA ILE A 94 2.33 4.72 -10.80
C ILE A 94 3.24 5.95 -10.95
N TYR A 95 2.93 6.77 -11.95
CA TYR A 95 3.78 7.88 -12.36
C TYR A 95 3.12 9.25 -12.19
N TRP A 96 1.95 9.27 -11.61
CA TRP A 96 1.24 10.53 -11.31
C TRP A 96 1.46 10.99 -9.89
#